data_1a511f503a77acee34e4c239ce23f208
#
_entry.id   1a511f503a77acee34e4c239ce23f208
#
_cell.length_a   1.000
_cell.length_b   1.000
_cell.length_c   1.000
_cell.angle_alpha   90.00
_cell.angle_beta   90.00
_cell.angle_gamma   90.00
#
_symmetry.space_group_name_H-M   'P 1'
#
loop_
_entity.id
_entity.type
_entity.pdbx_description
1 polymer ?
#
loop_
_entity_poly.entity_id
_entity_poly.type
_entity_poly.pdbx_seq_one_letter_code
_entity_poly.pdbx_strand_id
1 'polypeptide(L)'
;MPMTSKRVLVLAAAAVKLLACSSASEPVDMGSAGAAVSAGGPAGGGAGNPLAGAGGNLSAAGGLTAGGASPSGGAFAAGGASNSGGAFAAGGALAAGGASNSGGALGVSGGSSAAGAAGAGSTSNCAVAPIDPSATPEAKKLLCYLYSIYGNKVLSGQQETSWSNPQGDIDYYVQTVNKHPAILGGDYLYTDGAKLGNNTSVRAQAYWAAGGLTMLRYHMGAPPLADTYDNSKGAVANFDNLTKSGTSENTSLNSKLDYMAAELKFLQDAKVPVMLVPYHEIDKFAWFWWSKCTGAQFINLWKYSVDYITKTKGVHNVLWMVGYGHDGAMADFWPGKEYADLGGIDQYDKGTQPFANLYAGTKAVVGPTMPIPLHETGTIPQPSAMFPTAAPWLMWNVWATYQNTAAEGYTWNTPETIKSAYADSHTITRETLPNLK
;
A
#
# COMPACT_ATOMS: atom_id res chain seq x y z
N MET A 1 -30.83 -64.26 17.79
CA MET A 1 -29.41 -64.22 18.07
C MET A 1 -28.84 -63.00 17.35
N PRO A 2 -28.43 -61.93 18.08
CA PRO A 2 -27.86 -60.75 17.44
C PRO A 2 -26.33 -60.79 17.56
N MET A 3 -25.67 -60.53 16.42
CA MET A 3 -24.22 -60.35 16.35
C MET A 3 -23.84 -58.89 16.72
N THR A 4 -23.05 -58.75 17.77
CA THR A 4 -22.48 -57.53 18.22
C THR A 4 -21.24 -57.19 17.40
N SER A 5 -21.28 -56.08 16.69
CA SER A 5 -20.10 -55.49 16.01
C SER A 5 -19.32 -54.61 16.98
N LYS A 6 -18.09 -55.02 17.29
CA LYS A 6 -17.12 -54.21 18.05
C LYS A 6 -16.44 -53.20 17.12
N ARG A 7 -16.69 -51.89 17.37
CA ARG A 7 -15.91 -50.81 16.76
C ARG A 7 -14.57 -50.70 17.51
N VAL A 8 -13.48 -50.92 16.80
CA VAL A 8 -12.10 -50.65 17.26
C VAL A 8 -11.84 -49.18 16.98
N LEU A 9 -11.61 -48.40 18.01
CA LEU A 9 -11.19 -47.01 17.96
C LEU A 9 -9.66 -47.01 17.88
N VAL A 10 -9.09 -46.66 16.71
CA VAL A 10 -7.66 -46.44 16.56
C VAL A 10 -7.40 -44.95 16.81
N LEU A 11 -6.81 -44.65 17.97
CA LEU A 11 -6.21 -43.34 18.24
C LEU A 11 -4.84 -43.31 17.54
N ALA A 12 -4.73 -42.53 16.48
CA ALA A 12 -3.47 -42.15 15.91
C ALA A 12 -3.00 -40.86 16.59
N ALA A 13 -2.02 -40.99 17.47
CA ALA A 13 -1.28 -39.85 18.01
C ALA A 13 -0.30 -39.37 16.93
N ALA A 14 -0.63 -38.23 16.29
CA ALA A 14 0.31 -37.53 15.43
C ALA A 14 1.23 -36.68 16.31
N ALA A 15 2.47 -37.12 16.49
CA ALA A 15 3.53 -36.31 17.03
C ALA A 15 3.94 -35.25 16.00
N VAL A 16 3.52 -33.99 16.20
CA VAL A 16 4.01 -32.87 15.44
C VAL A 16 5.43 -32.57 15.91
N LYS A 17 6.41 -32.92 15.08
CA LYS A 17 7.76 -32.37 15.20
C LYS A 17 7.71 -30.92 14.73
N LEU A 18 7.82 -29.99 15.66
CA LEU A 18 8.19 -28.61 15.33
C LEU A 18 9.63 -28.64 14.76
N LEU A 19 9.76 -28.59 13.45
CA LEU A 19 10.95 -28.05 12.81
C LEU A 19 10.73 -26.53 12.72
N ALA A 20 11.40 -25.79 13.56
CA ALA A 20 11.58 -24.37 13.39
C ALA A 20 12.45 -24.14 12.15
N CYS A 21 11.85 -23.90 11.00
CA CYS A 21 12.52 -23.26 9.90
C CYS A 21 12.43 -21.77 10.14
N SER A 22 13.45 -21.19 10.76
CA SER A 22 13.69 -19.77 10.76
C SER A 22 14.18 -19.37 9.37
N SER A 23 13.29 -19.06 8.46
CA SER A 23 13.61 -18.25 7.30
C SER A 23 13.25 -16.81 7.63
N ALA A 24 14.13 -16.14 8.36
CA ALA A 24 14.13 -14.70 8.41
C ALA A 24 14.56 -14.22 7.04
N SER A 25 13.62 -13.90 6.16
CA SER A 25 13.88 -13.01 5.05
C SER A 25 14.01 -11.60 5.62
N GLU A 26 15.23 -11.22 5.95
CA GLU A 26 15.50 -9.81 6.22
C GLU A 26 15.15 -8.98 4.98
N PRO A 27 14.44 -7.87 5.15
CA PRO A 27 14.31 -6.92 4.06
C PRO A 27 15.71 -6.40 3.75
N VAL A 28 16.05 -6.36 2.47
CA VAL A 28 17.32 -5.84 1.95
C VAL A 28 17.51 -4.43 2.52
N ASP A 29 18.50 -4.29 3.38
CA ASP A 29 18.99 -2.99 3.85
C ASP A 29 19.56 -2.24 2.65
N MET A 30 18.88 -1.20 2.20
CA MET A 30 19.36 -0.31 1.15
C MET A 30 20.31 0.73 1.76
N GLY A 31 21.47 0.24 2.21
CA GLY A 31 22.59 1.06 2.61
C GLY A 31 23.22 1.78 1.43
N SER A 32 23.41 3.06 1.60
CA SER A 32 24.07 4.00 0.71
C SER A 32 25.40 3.48 0.13
N ALA A 33 25.51 3.38 -1.18
CA ALA A 33 26.76 3.14 -1.89
C ALA A 33 27.65 4.38 -1.86
N GLY A 34 28.67 4.34 -1.02
CA GLY A 34 29.82 5.24 -1.11
C GLY A 34 30.98 4.46 -1.72
N ALA A 35 31.38 4.86 -2.93
CA ALA A 35 32.53 4.31 -3.60
C ALA A 35 33.84 4.80 -2.97
N ALA A 36 34.76 3.85 -2.64
CA ALA A 36 36.18 4.17 -2.55
C ALA A 36 36.99 2.97 -3.03
N VAL A 37 37.74 3.20 -4.08
CA VAL A 37 38.74 2.32 -4.67
C VAL A 37 40.05 2.45 -3.89
N SER A 38 40.68 1.36 -3.47
CA SER A 38 42.14 1.23 -3.66
C SER A 38 42.66 -0.16 -3.31
N ALA A 39 43.64 -0.55 -4.06
CA ALA A 39 44.32 -1.82 -4.19
C ALA A 39 45.37 -2.08 -3.10
N GLY A 40 45.73 -3.38 -2.89
CA GLY A 40 47.04 -3.80 -2.43
C GLY A 40 47.03 -4.86 -1.33
N GLY A 41 47.36 -6.11 -1.66
CA GLY A 41 47.73 -7.18 -0.71
C GLY A 41 49.25 -7.12 -0.43
N PRO A 42 49.94 -8.24 0.02
CA PRO A 42 49.48 -9.36 0.87
C PRO A 42 50.42 -9.69 2.06
N ALA A 43 50.08 -10.68 2.84
CA ALA A 43 50.91 -11.68 3.60
C ALA A 43 51.42 -11.36 5.02
N GLY A 44 51.21 -12.29 5.91
CA GLY A 44 52.20 -12.64 6.94
C GLY A 44 51.67 -12.85 8.35
N GLY A 45 51.49 -14.04 8.70
CA GLY A 45 51.47 -14.84 9.87
C GLY A 45 51.86 -14.32 11.27
N GLY A 46 51.32 -14.99 12.31
CA GLY A 46 51.97 -15.03 13.61
C GLY A 46 51.01 -15.04 14.80
N ALA A 47 50.97 -16.21 15.41
CA ALA A 47 50.26 -16.56 16.62
C ALA A 47 50.78 -15.85 17.87
N GLY A 48 49.94 -15.80 18.91
CA GLY A 48 50.40 -15.58 20.27
C GLY A 48 49.42 -14.89 21.22
N ASN A 49 48.69 -15.68 21.98
CA ASN A 49 48.11 -15.37 23.28
C ASN A 49 49.13 -15.66 24.37
N PRO A 50 49.00 -15.37 25.69
CA PRO A 50 48.01 -14.56 26.44
C PRO A 50 48.61 -13.70 27.62
N LEU A 51 47.76 -13.22 28.50
CA LEU A 51 47.87 -12.94 29.95
C LEU A 51 47.78 -11.48 30.44
N ALA A 52 46.68 -11.27 31.14
CA ALA A 52 46.48 -10.77 32.51
C ALA A 52 47.21 -9.50 33.02
N GLY A 53 46.43 -8.66 33.71
CA GLY A 53 46.95 -7.78 34.77
C GLY A 53 46.20 -6.45 34.94
N ALA A 54 45.22 -6.46 35.80
CA ALA A 54 44.91 -5.62 36.95
C ALA A 54 45.39 -4.17 37.02
N GLY A 55 44.43 -3.28 37.34
CA GLY A 55 44.54 -2.32 38.44
C GLY A 55 44.95 -0.87 38.12
N GLY A 56 44.12 0.04 38.60
CA GLY A 56 44.65 1.34 39.02
C GLY A 56 43.79 2.53 38.67
N ASN A 57 42.96 2.94 39.65
CA ASN A 57 42.41 4.25 39.83
C ASN A 57 43.49 5.33 39.79
N LEU A 58 43.17 6.55 39.38
CA LEU A 58 43.24 7.79 40.18
C LEU A 58 42.80 9.04 39.39
N SER A 59 42.15 9.88 40.15
CA SER A 59 41.57 11.20 39.85
C SER A 59 42.59 12.30 39.50
N ALA A 60 42.10 13.36 38.92
CA ALA A 60 42.16 14.79 39.30
C ALA A 60 42.35 15.69 38.07
N ALA A 61 41.36 16.52 37.81
CA ALA A 61 41.26 17.95 38.03
C ALA A 61 42.25 18.85 37.25
N GLY A 62 41.65 19.80 36.56
CA GLY A 62 42.27 21.11 36.41
C GLY A 62 42.37 21.65 35.00
N GLY A 63 41.64 22.74 34.74
CA GLY A 63 42.25 23.95 34.27
C GLY A 63 41.75 24.48 32.92
N LEU A 64 41.01 25.54 33.05
CA LEU A 64 40.67 26.58 32.07
C LEU A 64 41.84 27.05 31.23
N THR A 65 41.63 27.39 29.97
CA THR A 65 41.81 28.78 29.47
C THR A 65 41.34 28.96 28.05
N ALA A 66 40.80 30.14 27.85
CA ALA A 66 40.22 30.73 26.65
C ALA A 66 41.27 31.07 25.58
N GLY A 67 40.79 31.31 24.39
CA GLY A 67 41.44 32.26 23.49
C GLY A 67 41.54 31.81 22.04
N GLY A 68 40.80 32.48 21.18
CA GLY A 68 41.41 33.16 20.08
C GLY A 68 40.91 32.84 18.66
N ALA A 69 40.06 33.75 18.19
CA ALA A 69 40.07 34.38 16.87
C ALA A 69 39.92 33.56 15.59
N SER A 70 38.85 33.90 14.89
CA SER A 70 38.69 33.79 13.44
C SER A 70 39.78 34.55 12.67
N PRO A 71 40.01 34.24 11.39
CA PRO A 71 39.47 35.12 10.36
C PRO A 71 38.92 34.44 9.10
N SER A 72 37.84 35.01 8.62
CA SER A 72 37.57 35.63 7.33
C SER A 72 37.94 34.91 6.04
N GLY A 73 36.94 34.61 5.23
CA GLY A 73 36.78 35.33 3.98
C GLY A 73 36.97 34.47 2.74
N GLY A 74 35.86 34.30 2.00
CA GLY A 74 35.90 33.76 0.68
C GLY A 74 34.51 33.85 0.02
N ALA A 75 34.20 35.06 -0.42
CA ALA A 75 33.08 35.33 -1.30
C ALA A 75 33.40 34.73 -2.68
N PHE A 76 32.49 33.97 -3.24
CA PHE A 76 32.45 33.74 -4.67
C PHE A 76 31.12 34.26 -5.25
N ALA A 77 31.33 35.02 -6.30
CA ALA A 77 30.43 35.91 -6.99
C ALA A 77 29.25 35.18 -7.64
N ALA A 78 28.15 35.88 -7.66
CA ALA A 78 27.01 35.66 -8.52
C ALA A 78 27.40 35.81 -9.99
N GLY A 79 27.03 34.80 -10.79
CA GLY A 79 26.99 34.89 -12.24
C GLY A 79 25.52 34.71 -12.66
N GLY A 80 24.90 35.82 -13.01
CA GLY A 80 23.56 35.84 -13.55
C GLY A 80 23.53 35.39 -15.00
N ALA A 81 22.46 34.71 -15.39
CA ALA A 81 21.98 34.72 -16.76
C ALA A 81 20.46 34.70 -16.76
N SER A 82 19.93 35.84 -17.08
CA SER A 82 18.57 36.08 -17.52
C SER A 82 18.31 35.41 -18.88
N ASN A 83 17.12 34.80 -19.02
CA ASN A 83 16.39 34.79 -20.30
C ASN A 83 14.89 34.69 -20.02
N SER A 84 14.24 35.78 -20.25
CA SER A 84 13.19 36.16 -21.20
C SER A 84 12.17 35.04 -21.46
N GLY A 85 10.93 35.07 -20.96
CA GLY A 85 9.88 35.97 -21.41
C GLY A 85 9.25 35.42 -22.69
N GLY A 86 8.17 34.63 -22.56
CA GLY A 86 7.31 34.23 -23.65
C GLY A 86 5.87 34.17 -23.13
N ALA A 87 5.21 35.31 -23.11
CA ALA A 87 3.77 35.41 -22.92
C ALA A 87 3.09 34.94 -24.21
N PHE A 88 2.16 34.01 -24.09
CA PHE A 88 1.18 33.78 -25.16
C PHE A 88 -0.13 34.43 -24.79
N ALA A 89 -0.50 35.36 -25.65
CA ALA A 89 -1.70 36.14 -25.57
C ALA A 89 -2.97 35.33 -25.84
N ALA A 90 -4.00 35.60 -25.05
CA ALA A 90 -5.37 35.23 -25.34
C ALA A 90 -5.90 36.13 -26.48
N GLY A 91 -6.66 35.55 -27.41
CA GLY A 91 -7.38 36.33 -28.37
C GLY A 91 -8.05 35.46 -29.43
N GLY A 92 -9.38 35.43 -29.41
CA GLY A 92 -10.14 34.85 -30.52
C GLY A 92 -11.58 34.50 -30.17
N ALA A 93 -12.42 35.53 -29.95
CA ALA A 93 -13.86 35.38 -30.00
C ALA A 93 -14.27 35.16 -31.47
N LEU A 94 -15.12 34.17 -31.73
CA LEU A 94 -15.85 34.07 -33.00
C LEU A 94 -17.36 34.01 -32.73
N ALA A 95 -18.01 34.86 -33.48
CA ALA A 95 -19.41 35.23 -33.44
C ALA A 95 -20.34 34.12 -33.96
N ALA A 96 -21.55 34.17 -33.45
CA ALA A 96 -22.71 33.44 -33.91
C ALA A 96 -23.11 33.82 -35.34
N GLY A 97 -23.48 32.80 -36.13
CA GLY A 97 -24.13 32.96 -37.40
C GLY A 97 -25.11 31.83 -37.59
N GLY A 98 -26.41 32.12 -37.43
CA GLY A 98 -27.49 31.21 -37.70
C GLY A 98 -27.81 31.13 -39.18
N ALA A 99 -28.29 29.96 -39.62
CA ALA A 99 -29.23 29.86 -40.74
C ALA A 99 -29.95 28.52 -40.69
N SER A 100 -31.25 28.59 -40.59
CA SER A 100 -32.21 27.53 -40.79
C SER A 100 -32.30 27.14 -42.26
N ASN A 101 -32.42 25.86 -42.58
CA ASN A 101 -33.29 25.46 -43.73
C ASN A 101 -33.78 24.02 -43.56
N SER A 102 -35.05 23.89 -43.76
CA SER A 102 -35.91 22.73 -43.82
C SER A 102 -35.74 21.91 -45.12
N GLY A 103 -35.98 20.59 -45.07
CA GLY A 103 -36.43 19.84 -46.24
C GLY A 103 -36.01 18.38 -46.36
N GLY A 104 -36.99 17.52 -46.28
CA GLY A 104 -37.03 16.30 -47.16
C GLY A 104 -36.59 14.99 -46.55
N ALA A 105 -37.59 14.20 -46.18
CA ALA A 105 -37.50 12.76 -45.95
C ALA A 105 -37.28 11.97 -47.25
N LEU A 106 -36.41 10.98 -47.24
CA LEU A 106 -36.54 9.72 -48.01
C LEU A 106 -35.80 8.62 -47.27
N GLY A 107 -36.53 7.53 -46.98
CA GLY A 107 -36.01 6.36 -46.32
C GLY A 107 -35.22 5.47 -47.26
N VAL A 108 -34.13 4.90 -46.73
CA VAL A 108 -33.55 3.64 -47.26
C VAL A 108 -33.10 2.80 -46.03
N SER A 109 -33.68 1.62 -45.93
CA SER A 109 -33.32 0.53 -45.06
C SER A 109 -31.98 -0.04 -45.47
N GLY A 110 -30.98 0.07 -44.56
CA GLY A 110 -29.70 -0.61 -44.71
C GLY A 110 -29.22 -1.00 -43.34
N GLY A 111 -29.22 -2.31 -43.06
CA GLY A 111 -28.70 -2.86 -41.81
C GLY A 111 -27.22 -2.59 -41.65
N SER A 112 -26.85 -1.94 -40.58
CA SER A 112 -25.49 -1.85 -40.11
C SER A 112 -25.43 -2.35 -38.67
N SER A 113 -24.64 -3.37 -38.49
CA SER A 113 -24.20 -3.93 -37.22
C SER A 113 -23.68 -2.79 -36.30
N ALA A 114 -24.44 -2.52 -35.25
CA ALA A 114 -24.03 -1.58 -34.22
C ALA A 114 -22.89 -2.20 -33.42
N ALA A 115 -21.68 -1.63 -33.60
CA ALA A 115 -20.65 -1.76 -32.61
C ALA A 115 -21.20 -1.13 -31.33
N GLY A 116 -21.27 -1.89 -30.24
CA GLY A 116 -21.83 -1.49 -28.99
C GLY A 116 -21.08 -0.29 -28.42
N ALA A 117 -21.74 0.85 -28.40
CA ALA A 117 -21.34 1.97 -27.56
C ALA A 117 -21.43 1.46 -26.10
N ALA A 118 -20.30 1.49 -25.41
CA ALA A 118 -20.26 1.25 -23.98
C ALA A 118 -21.19 2.30 -23.31
N GLY A 119 -22.30 1.80 -22.79
CA GLY A 119 -23.35 2.62 -22.20
C GLY A 119 -22.80 3.46 -21.06
N ALA A 120 -23.13 4.75 -21.09
CA ALA A 120 -23.02 5.64 -19.94
C ALA A 120 -23.72 4.94 -18.76
N GLY A 121 -22.96 4.62 -17.73
CA GLY A 121 -23.45 3.88 -16.58
C GLY A 121 -24.64 4.58 -15.94
N SER A 122 -25.79 3.95 -16.07
CA SER A 122 -26.92 4.14 -15.20
C SER A 122 -26.40 4.11 -13.75
N THR A 123 -26.83 5.04 -12.92
CA THR A 123 -26.74 4.95 -11.48
C THR A 123 -27.59 3.77 -11.02
N SER A 124 -27.13 2.56 -11.28
CA SER A 124 -27.74 1.33 -10.79
C SER A 124 -27.72 1.39 -9.26
N ASN A 125 -28.86 1.13 -8.64
CA ASN A 125 -29.02 0.96 -7.21
C ASN A 125 -27.94 0.00 -6.70
N CYS A 126 -26.85 0.57 -6.23
CA CYS A 126 -25.79 -0.21 -5.59
C CYS A 126 -26.33 -0.67 -4.23
N ALA A 127 -26.39 -1.98 -4.05
CA ALA A 127 -26.89 -2.57 -2.82
C ALA A 127 -25.93 -2.42 -1.61
N VAL A 128 -24.72 -1.89 -1.85
CA VAL A 128 -23.69 -1.70 -0.82
C VAL A 128 -23.40 -0.21 -0.63
N ALA A 129 -23.13 0.15 0.61
CA ALA A 129 -22.72 1.51 0.99
C ALA A 129 -21.43 1.45 1.79
N PRO A 130 -20.54 2.46 1.67
CA PRO A 130 -19.40 2.60 2.57
C PRO A 130 -19.83 2.63 4.04
N ILE A 131 -18.93 2.17 4.93
CA ILE A 131 -19.16 2.25 6.39
C ILE A 131 -19.34 3.69 6.87
N ASP A 132 -18.75 4.65 6.17
CA ASP A 132 -18.99 6.07 6.42
C ASP A 132 -20.30 6.52 5.73
N PRO A 133 -21.37 6.85 6.48
CA PRO A 133 -22.62 7.29 5.89
C PRO A 133 -22.49 8.63 5.11
N SER A 134 -21.47 9.42 5.47
CA SER A 134 -21.14 10.69 4.82
C SER A 134 -20.16 10.55 3.66
N ALA A 135 -19.82 9.31 3.26
CA ALA A 135 -18.86 9.07 2.18
C ALA A 135 -19.17 9.88 0.91
N THR A 136 -18.11 10.37 0.28
CA THR A 136 -18.23 11.18 -0.96
C THR A 136 -18.88 10.38 -2.08
N PRO A 137 -19.47 11.04 -3.08
CA PRO A 137 -20.03 10.35 -4.24
C PRO A 137 -19.02 9.46 -4.95
N GLU A 138 -17.76 9.90 -5.05
CA GLU A 138 -16.65 9.17 -5.67
C GLU A 138 -16.31 7.90 -4.88
N ALA A 139 -16.26 7.97 -3.55
CA ALA A 139 -16.03 6.79 -2.69
C ALA A 139 -17.18 5.78 -2.80
N LYS A 140 -18.42 6.26 -2.81
CA LYS A 140 -19.61 5.42 -3.04
C LYS A 140 -19.56 4.74 -4.39
N LYS A 141 -19.23 5.49 -5.45
CA LYS A 141 -19.12 4.97 -6.83
C LYS A 141 -17.99 3.94 -6.94
N LEU A 142 -16.83 4.21 -6.29
CA LEU A 142 -15.73 3.25 -6.24
C LEU A 142 -16.14 1.96 -5.56
N LEU A 143 -16.74 2.01 -4.36
CA LEU A 143 -17.16 0.79 -3.65
C LEU A 143 -18.14 -0.04 -4.49
N CYS A 144 -19.13 0.60 -5.11
CA CYS A 144 -20.05 -0.06 -6.01
C CYS A 144 -19.34 -0.77 -7.17
N TYR A 145 -18.36 -0.10 -7.77
CA TYR A 145 -17.57 -0.68 -8.85
C TYR A 145 -16.79 -1.91 -8.37
N LEU A 146 -16.12 -1.82 -7.22
CA LEU A 146 -15.36 -2.94 -6.65
C LEU A 146 -16.24 -4.17 -6.44
N TYR A 147 -17.43 -3.99 -5.88
CA TYR A 147 -18.40 -5.09 -5.71
C TYR A 147 -18.93 -5.63 -7.04
N SER A 148 -19.10 -4.77 -8.05
CA SER A 148 -19.62 -5.21 -9.37
C SER A 148 -18.65 -6.11 -10.15
N ILE A 149 -17.36 -5.94 -9.93
CA ILE A 149 -16.31 -6.71 -10.62
C ILE A 149 -15.86 -7.95 -9.82
N TYR A 150 -16.12 -7.95 -8.50
CA TYR A 150 -15.66 -9.03 -7.62
C TYR A 150 -16.19 -10.39 -8.03
N GLY A 151 -15.31 -11.39 -8.06
CA GLY A 151 -15.64 -12.75 -8.53
C GLY A 151 -15.50 -12.97 -10.04
N ASN A 152 -15.35 -11.89 -10.84
CA ASN A 152 -15.28 -11.98 -12.30
C ASN A 152 -14.05 -11.30 -12.91
N LYS A 153 -13.51 -10.31 -12.26
CA LYS A 153 -12.35 -9.53 -12.72
C LYS A 153 -11.41 -9.27 -11.56
N VAL A 154 -10.18 -8.91 -11.89
CA VAL A 154 -9.14 -8.54 -10.93
C VAL A 154 -8.46 -7.23 -11.35
N LEU A 155 -8.27 -6.31 -10.43
CA LEU A 155 -7.54 -5.07 -10.65
C LEU A 155 -6.04 -5.32 -10.53
N SER A 156 -5.27 -4.93 -11.53
CA SER A 156 -3.82 -4.90 -11.44
C SER A 156 -3.36 -3.71 -10.58
N GLY A 157 -2.34 -3.90 -9.76
CA GLY A 157 -1.83 -2.86 -8.88
C GLY A 157 -0.32 -2.95 -8.67
N GLN A 158 0.28 -1.81 -8.38
CA GLN A 158 1.69 -1.67 -8.08
C GLN A 158 1.89 -0.65 -6.95
N GLN A 159 2.61 -1.06 -5.91
CA GLN A 159 3.12 -0.16 -4.88
C GLN A 159 4.30 0.62 -5.42
N GLU A 160 4.26 1.95 -5.37
CA GLU A 160 5.38 2.79 -5.72
C GLU A 160 6.43 2.82 -4.62
N THR A 161 7.70 2.92 -5.03
CA THR A 161 8.83 3.20 -4.14
C THR A 161 8.77 4.68 -3.75
N SER A 162 7.82 5.04 -2.89
CA SER A 162 7.51 6.43 -2.53
C SER A 162 8.70 7.20 -1.94
N TRP A 163 9.69 6.46 -1.44
CA TRP A 163 10.89 7.01 -0.78
C TRP A 163 12.10 7.19 -1.72
N SER A 164 12.05 6.78 -2.98
CA SER A 164 13.18 6.95 -3.91
C SER A 164 12.76 7.34 -5.32
N ASN A 165 12.28 6.40 -6.12
CA ASN A 165 11.88 6.62 -7.51
C ASN A 165 10.45 6.10 -7.75
N PRO A 166 9.43 6.84 -7.31
CA PRO A 166 8.06 6.36 -7.35
C PRO A 166 7.55 6.07 -8.77
N GLN A 167 8.01 6.81 -9.78
CA GLN A 167 7.55 6.61 -11.15
C GLN A 167 8.16 5.35 -11.79
N GLY A 168 9.36 4.94 -11.37
CA GLY A 168 10.09 3.81 -11.98
C GLY A 168 9.35 2.48 -11.90
N ASP A 169 8.61 2.25 -10.82
CA ASP A 169 7.82 1.02 -10.66
C ASP A 169 6.68 0.94 -11.69
N ILE A 170 5.99 2.05 -11.94
CA ILE A 170 4.92 2.13 -12.94
C ILE A 170 5.49 2.06 -14.37
N ASP A 171 6.58 2.78 -14.63
CA ASP A 171 7.23 2.82 -15.95
C ASP A 171 7.68 1.43 -16.40
N TYR A 172 8.07 0.56 -15.46
CA TYR A 172 8.44 -0.81 -15.78
C TYR A 172 7.29 -1.58 -16.46
N TYR A 173 6.05 -1.43 -15.99
CA TYR A 173 4.88 -2.05 -16.66
C TYR A 173 4.61 -1.43 -18.02
N VAL A 174 4.72 -0.11 -18.14
CA VAL A 174 4.55 0.58 -19.42
C VAL A 174 5.56 0.07 -20.45
N GLN A 175 6.83 -0.08 -20.05
CA GLN A 175 7.88 -0.62 -20.91
C GLN A 175 7.66 -2.11 -21.25
N THR A 176 7.15 -2.90 -20.30
CA THR A 176 7.03 -4.36 -20.46
C THR A 176 5.79 -4.77 -21.23
N VAL A 177 4.66 -4.10 -20.98
CA VAL A 177 3.32 -4.51 -21.52
C VAL A 177 2.54 -3.37 -22.15
N ASN A 178 3.09 -2.17 -22.23
CA ASN A 178 2.42 -0.95 -22.73
C ASN A 178 1.07 -0.69 -22.06
N LYS A 179 0.97 -0.96 -20.75
CA LYS A 179 -0.22 -0.75 -19.94
C LYS A 179 0.19 -0.25 -18.55
N HIS A 180 -0.70 0.54 -17.93
CA HIS A 180 -0.52 0.95 -16.55
C HIS A 180 -1.31 0.01 -15.61
N PRO A 181 -0.83 -0.30 -14.42
CA PRO A 181 -1.63 -0.91 -13.38
C PRO A 181 -2.92 -0.13 -13.15
N ALA A 182 -4.03 -0.80 -12.82
CA ALA A 182 -5.28 -0.11 -12.48
C ALA A 182 -5.14 0.71 -11.19
N ILE A 183 -4.34 0.21 -10.25
CA ILE A 183 -4.15 0.78 -8.91
C ILE A 183 -2.71 1.24 -8.75
N LEU A 184 -2.55 2.48 -8.26
CA LEU A 184 -1.32 2.99 -7.70
C LEU A 184 -1.37 2.79 -6.20
N GLY A 185 -0.44 2.00 -5.65
CA GLY A 185 -0.18 1.90 -4.23
C GLY A 185 0.80 2.98 -3.80
N GLY A 186 0.52 3.68 -2.72
CA GLY A 186 1.39 4.71 -2.16
C GLY A 186 1.52 4.59 -0.64
N ASP A 187 2.51 5.27 -0.09
CA ASP A 187 2.82 5.25 1.34
C ASP A 187 3.08 6.65 1.87
N TYR A 188 2.53 6.93 3.04
CA TYR A 188 2.81 8.17 3.77
C TYR A 188 4.08 8.10 4.63
N LEU A 189 4.89 7.05 4.43
CA LEU A 189 6.18 6.90 5.09
C LEU A 189 7.09 8.10 4.85
N TYR A 190 7.77 8.50 5.91
CA TYR A 190 8.84 9.47 5.84
C TYR A 190 10.19 8.77 5.82
N THR A 191 11.12 9.26 5.01
CA THR A 191 12.54 8.97 5.18
C THR A 191 13.18 10.13 5.90
N ASP A 192 13.99 9.84 6.93
CA ASP A 192 14.79 10.80 7.69
C ASP A 192 13.99 11.96 8.32
N GLY A 193 12.72 11.73 8.64
CA GLY A 193 11.85 12.75 9.25
C GLY A 193 11.42 13.87 8.30
N ALA A 194 11.79 13.81 7.03
CA ALA A 194 11.37 14.75 6.00
C ALA A 194 10.27 14.15 5.13
N LYS A 195 9.25 14.94 4.81
CA LYS A 195 8.32 14.61 3.72
C LYS A 195 9.13 14.43 2.45
N LEU A 196 9.02 13.26 1.82
CA LEU A 196 9.62 13.05 0.52
C LEU A 196 9.07 14.09 -0.46
N GLY A 197 9.95 14.66 -1.27
CA GLY A 197 9.59 15.68 -2.25
C GLY A 197 8.59 15.21 -3.32
N ASN A 198 8.32 13.90 -3.38
CA ASN A 198 7.25 13.29 -4.15
C ASN A 198 6.08 13.01 -3.23
N ASN A 199 5.30 14.01 -2.94
CA ASN A 199 4.12 13.90 -2.10
C ASN A 199 3.18 12.79 -2.62
N THR A 200 2.99 11.75 -1.81
CA THR A 200 2.14 10.60 -2.14
C THR A 200 0.73 11.02 -2.56
N SER A 201 0.15 12.02 -1.90
CA SER A 201 -1.16 12.53 -2.27
C SER A 201 -1.17 13.23 -3.63
N VAL A 202 -0.10 13.98 -3.99
CA VAL A 202 0.01 14.60 -5.32
C VAL A 202 0.08 13.54 -6.42
N ARG A 203 0.82 12.47 -6.18
CA ARG A 203 0.90 11.34 -7.12
C ARG A 203 -0.43 10.61 -7.24
N ALA A 204 -1.10 10.35 -6.11
CA ALA A 204 -2.43 9.75 -6.07
C ALA A 204 -3.44 10.60 -6.85
N GLN A 205 -3.44 11.91 -6.65
CA GLN A 205 -4.29 12.85 -7.41
C GLN A 205 -4.00 12.79 -8.91
N ALA A 206 -2.73 12.81 -9.31
CA ALA A 206 -2.34 12.73 -10.72
C ALA A 206 -2.75 11.38 -11.34
N TYR A 207 -2.59 10.29 -10.61
CA TYR A 207 -2.98 8.97 -11.10
C TYR A 207 -4.49 8.82 -11.27
N TRP A 208 -5.27 9.32 -10.32
CA TRP A 208 -6.74 9.43 -10.44
C TRP A 208 -7.13 10.31 -11.62
N ALA A 209 -6.47 11.47 -11.79
CA ALA A 209 -6.71 12.35 -12.94
C ALA A 209 -6.43 11.67 -14.28
N ALA A 210 -5.49 10.72 -14.32
CA ALA A 210 -5.20 9.88 -15.48
C ALA A 210 -6.13 8.66 -15.63
N GLY A 211 -7.14 8.49 -14.76
CA GLY A 211 -8.12 7.42 -14.82
C GLY A 211 -7.79 6.17 -14.01
N GLY A 212 -6.74 6.20 -13.18
CA GLY A 212 -6.38 5.09 -12.29
C GLY A 212 -7.08 5.18 -10.93
N LEU A 213 -6.89 4.17 -10.09
CA LEU A 213 -7.35 4.09 -8.71
C LEU A 213 -6.16 4.26 -7.75
N THR A 214 -6.46 4.53 -6.47
CA THR A 214 -5.43 4.73 -5.46
C THR A 214 -5.67 3.87 -4.22
N MET A 215 -4.61 3.23 -3.74
CA MET A 215 -4.57 2.53 -2.47
C MET A 215 -3.40 3.07 -1.66
N LEU A 216 -3.67 3.62 -0.50
CA LEU A 216 -2.66 4.28 0.33
C LEU A 216 -2.50 3.57 1.66
N ARG A 217 -1.27 3.61 2.19
CA ARG A 217 -0.91 3.08 3.51
C ARG A 217 -0.04 4.06 4.28
N TYR A 218 0.26 3.72 5.52
CA TYR A 218 1.11 4.55 6.34
C TYR A 218 1.99 3.71 7.27
N HIS A 219 3.28 3.64 6.99
CA HIS A 219 4.28 3.10 7.93
C HIS A 219 4.54 4.11 9.05
N MET A 220 3.52 4.30 9.86
CA MET A 220 3.50 5.23 10.98
C MET A 220 4.48 4.77 12.07
N GLY A 221 5.35 5.66 12.54
CA GLY A 221 6.21 5.37 13.68
C GLY A 221 5.39 5.13 14.97
N ALA A 222 5.87 4.24 15.83
CA ALA A 222 5.21 4.00 17.12
C ALA A 222 5.12 5.30 17.94
N PRO A 223 3.95 5.72 18.43
CA PRO A 223 3.85 6.87 19.31
C PRO A 223 4.74 6.73 20.55
N PRO A 224 5.61 7.71 20.92
CA PRO A 224 5.74 9.04 20.30
C PRO A 224 6.88 9.19 19.27
N LEU A 225 7.40 8.09 18.71
CA LEU A 225 8.56 8.11 17.79
C LEU A 225 8.23 8.81 16.48
N ALA A 226 9.26 9.34 15.80
CA ALA A 226 9.13 9.90 14.46
C ALA A 226 8.69 8.83 13.43
N ASP A 227 8.13 9.27 12.31
CA ASP A 227 7.64 8.38 11.25
C ASP A 227 8.79 7.93 10.35
N THR A 228 9.40 6.82 10.70
CA THR A 228 10.38 6.09 9.89
C THR A 228 9.99 4.62 9.84
N TYR A 229 10.50 3.89 8.85
CA TYR A 229 10.25 2.45 8.75
C TYR A 229 10.69 1.69 10.01
N ASP A 230 11.87 2.01 10.55
CA ASP A 230 12.36 1.36 11.77
C ASP A 230 11.49 1.69 12.99
N ASN A 231 11.04 2.93 13.10
CA ASN A 231 10.14 3.34 14.16
C ASN A 231 8.73 2.76 14.03
N SER A 232 8.30 2.36 12.84
CA SER A 232 7.04 1.61 12.69
C SER A 232 7.10 0.23 13.34
N LYS A 233 8.31 -0.32 13.52
CA LYS A 233 8.59 -1.54 14.28
C LYS A 233 8.86 -1.29 15.76
N GLY A 234 8.75 -0.05 16.23
CA GLY A 234 8.92 0.33 17.62
C GLY A 234 7.92 -0.31 18.58
N ALA A 235 7.87 0.17 19.79
CA ALA A 235 6.90 -0.27 20.80
C ALA A 235 6.18 0.93 21.40
N VAL A 236 4.93 0.73 21.81
CA VAL A 236 4.13 1.68 22.57
C VAL A 236 4.19 1.28 24.04
N ALA A 237 4.49 2.24 24.92
CA ALA A 237 4.67 1.97 26.35
C ALA A 237 3.39 1.44 27.01
N ASN A 238 2.24 2.01 26.66
CA ASN A 238 0.94 1.51 27.10
C ASN A 238 -0.04 1.63 25.93
N PHE A 239 -0.39 0.48 25.34
CA PHE A 239 -1.27 0.43 24.17
C PHE A 239 -2.68 0.95 24.44
N ASP A 240 -3.23 0.70 25.64
CA ASP A 240 -4.58 1.15 26.00
C ASP A 240 -4.68 2.68 26.13
N ASN A 241 -3.56 3.35 26.36
CA ASN A 241 -3.50 4.80 26.40
C ASN A 241 -3.65 5.46 25.03
N LEU A 242 -3.41 4.73 23.93
CA LEU A 242 -3.54 5.27 22.56
C LEU A 242 -4.94 5.83 22.28
N THR A 243 -5.96 5.23 22.84
CA THR A 243 -7.37 5.63 22.64
C THR A 243 -7.96 6.39 23.83
N LYS A 244 -7.14 6.67 24.85
CA LYS A 244 -7.56 7.36 26.08
C LYS A 244 -7.18 8.83 26.05
N SER A 245 -8.17 9.70 25.93
CA SER A 245 -7.96 11.14 25.88
C SER A 245 -7.13 11.67 27.05
N GLY A 246 -6.21 12.59 26.76
CA GLY A 246 -5.35 13.25 27.76
C GLY A 246 -4.07 12.49 28.10
N THR A 247 -3.82 11.32 27.52
CA THR A 247 -2.54 10.62 27.67
C THR A 247 -1.52 11.10 26.63
N SER A 248 -0.24 10.87 26.88
CA SER A 248 0.85 11.20 25.94
C SER A 248 0.79 10.36 24.68
N GLU A 249 0.44 9.07 24.80
CA GLU A 249 0.29 8.17 23.69
C GLU A 249 -0.86 8.60 22.78
N ASN A 250 -2.00 8.98 23.34
CA ASN A 250 -3.15 9.49 22.58
C ASN A 250 -2.80 10.81 21.87
N THR A 251 -2.15 11.73 22.56
CA THR A 251 -1.71 13.00 21.95
C THR A 251 -0.79 12.75 20.77
N SER A 252 0.16 11.83 20.90
CA SER A 252 1.09 11.47 19.84
C SER A 252 0.39 10.74 18.68
N LEU A 253 -0.49 9.80 18.97
CA LEU A 253 -1.30 9.12 17.94
C LEU A 253 -2.13 10.14 17.16
N ASN A 254 -2.84 11.04 17.85
CA ASN A 254 -3.66 12.05 17.21
C ASN A 254 -2.85 12.96 16.29
N SER A 255 -1.61 13.33 16.66
CA SER A 255 -0.73 14.11 15.79
C SER A 255 -0.43 13.38 14.47
N LYS A 256 -0.26 12.06 14.51
CA LYS A 256 -0.04 11.24 13.30
C LYS A 256 -1.32 11.08 12.47
N LEU A 257 -2.45 10.89 13.14
CA LEU A 257 -3.75 10.86 12.47
C LEU A 257 -4.11 12.22 11.87
N ASP A 258 -3.72 13.33 12.49
CA ASP A 258 -3.89 14.69 11.97
C ASP A 258 -3.13 14.90 10.67
N TYR A 259 -1.90 14.40 10.62
CA TYR A 259 -1.11 14.41 9.38
C TYR A 259 -1.80 13.60 8.27
N MET A 260 -2.18 12.36 8.56
CA MET A 260 -2.89 11.51 7.59
C MET A 260 -4.21 12.15 7.15
N ALA A 261 -4.96 12.75 8.08
CA ALA A 261 -6.21 13.44 7.77
C ALA A 261 -6.00 14.63 6.84
N ALA A 262 -4.93 15.40 7.02
CA ALA A 262 -4.62 16.54 6.15
C ALA A 262 -4.31 16.08 4.71
N GLU A 263 -3.54 15.01 4.54
CA GLU A 263 -3.24 14.42 3.25
C GLU A 263 -4.50 13.85 2.57
N LEU A 264 -5.34 13.13 3.32
CA LEU A 264 -6.61 12.61 2.81
C LEU A 264 -7.61 13.72 2.47
N LYS A 265 -7.60 14.83 3.23
CA LYS A 265 -8.44 15.99 2.96
C LYS A 265 -8.04 16.69 1.65
N PHE A 266 -6.74 16.82 1.39
CA PHE A 266 -6.24 17.29 0.09
C PHE A 266 -6.79 16.45 -1.07
N LEU A 267 -6.82 15.12 -0.92
CA LEU A 267 -7.40 14.22 -1.91
C LEU A 267 -8.92 14.35 -2.00
N GLN A 268 -9.61 14.53 -0.87
CA GLN A 268 -11.06 14.77 -0.85
C GLN A 268 -11.45 16.02 -1.61
N ASP A 269 -10.74 17.12 -1.39
CA ASP A 269 -11.00 18.39 -2.07
C ASP A 269 -10.77 18.27 -3.59
N ALA A 270 -9.88 17.36 -4.00
CA ALA A 270 -9.64 16.97 -5.39
C ALA A 270 -10.61 15.87 -5.92
N LYS A 271 -11.59 15.44 -5.12
CA LYS A 271 -12.55 14.36 -5.45
C LYS A 271 -11.89 13.01 -5.76
N VAL A 272 -10.80 12.69 -5.07
CA VAL A 272 -10.08 11.42 -5.20
C VAL A 272 -10.53 10.47 -4.10
N PRO A 273 -11.21 9.36 -4.41
CA PRO A 273 -11.49 8.32 -3.42
C PRO A 273 -10.24 7.49 -3.16
N VAL A 274 -10.06 7.05 -1.93
CA VAL A 274 -8.87 6.32 -1.48
C VAL A 274 -9.27 4.99 -0.83
N MET A 275 -8.70 3.88 -1.28
CA MET A 275 -8.66 2.64 -0.51
C MET A 275 -7.52 2.79 0.50
N LEU A 276 -7.83 2.90 1.79
CA LEU A 276 -6.85 3.18 2.85
C LEU A 276 -6.57 1.96 3.70
N VAL A 277 -5.29 1.58 3.81
CA VAL A 277 -4.79 0.49 4.67
C VAL A 277 -3.87 1.13 5.73
N PRO A 278 -4.40 1.78 6.77
CA PRO A 278 -3.60 2.57 7.71
C PRO A 278 -2.71 1.72 8.59
N TYR A 279 -3.13 0.50 8.86
CA TYR A 279 -2.43 -0.52 9.64
C TYR A 279 -2.48 -1.82 8.85
N HIS A 280 -1.36 -2.25 8.29
CA HIS A 280 -1.25 -3.51 7.56
C HIS A 280 -0.46 -4.55 8.36
N GLU A 281 -0.50 -5.82 7.95
CA GLU A 281 0.15 -6.93 8.65
C GLU A 281 -0.19 -6.99 10.16
N ILE A 282 -1.47 -6.78 10.47
CA ILE A 282 -1.94 -6.58 11.85
C ILE A 282 -1.85 -7.83 12.71
N ASP A 283 -1.85 -9.00 12.11
CA ASP A 283 -1.79 -10.32 12.74
C ASP A 283 -0.39 -10.95 12.67
N LYS A 284 0.58 -10.23 12.09
CA LYS A 284 1.95 -10.73 11.91
C LYS A 284 2.79 -10.48 13.15
N PHE A 285 2.83 -11.44 14.02
CA PHE A 285 3.69 -11.57 15.21
C PHE A 285 4.56 -10.36 15.57
N ALA A 286 3.93 -9.31 16.13
CA ALA A 286 4.67 -8.17 16.66
C ALA A 286 5.66 -7.51 15.66
N TRP A 287 5.37 -7.56 14.37
CA TRP A 287 6.21 -6.93 13.35
C TRP A 287 6.15 -5.41 13.48
N PHE A 288 4.99 -4.80 13.25
CA PHE A 288 4.76 -3.39 13.47
C PHE A 288 4.21 -3.11 14.86
N TRP A 289 4.33 -1.90 15.36
CA TRP A 289 3.87 -1.53 16.69
C TRP A 289 2.37 -1.81 16.88
N TRP A 290 1.58 -1.64 15.84
CA TRP A 290 0.13 -1.89 15.87
C TRP A 290 -0.27 -3.37 15.90
N SER A 291 0.65 -4.26 15.62
CA SER A 291 0.49 -5.72 15.80
C SER A 291 1.07 -6.24 17.11
N LYS A 292 1.72 -5.38 17.93
CA LYS A 292 2.29 -5.73 19.24
C LYS A 292 1.26 -5.59 20.37
N CYS A 293 0.03 -6.07 20.14
CA CYS A 293 -1.08 -5.91 21.06
C CYS A 293 -2.04 -7.10 20.96
N THR A 294 -3.04 -7.13 21.83
CA THR A 294 -4.15 -8.07 21.71
C THR A 294 -5.12 -7.65 20.61
N GLY A 295 -5.88 -8.59 20.05
CA GLY A 295 -6.91 -8.27 19.05
C GLY A 295 -7.91 -7.23 19.54
N ALA A 296 -8.34 -7.30 20.81
CA ALA A 296 -9.24 -6.31 21.41
C ALA A 296 -8.63 -4.90 21.43
N GLN A 297 -7.35 -4.78 21.76
CA GLN A 297 -6.63 -3.49 21.74
C GLN A 297 -6.50 -2.95 20.31
N PHE A 298 -6.20 -3.81 19.35
CA PHE A 298 -6.17 -3.41 17.93
C PHE A 298 -7.55 -2.94 17.46
N ILE A 299 -8.61 -3.69 17.75
CA ILE A 299 -9.99 -3.31 17.38
C ILE A 299 -10.36 -1.94 17.95
N ASN A 300 -9.96 -1.64 19.18
CA ASN A 300 -10.17 -0.33 19.78
C ASN A 300 -9.37 0.77 19.07
N LEU A 301 -8.09 0.53 18.75
CA LEU A 301 -7.27 1.44 17.95
C LEU A 301 -7.88 1.71 16.57
N TRP A 302 -8.30 0.64 15.89
CA TRP A 302 -8.93 0.74 14.56
C TRP A 302 -10.18 1.61 14.59
N LYS A 303 -11.13 1.28 15.48
CA LYS A 303 -12.38 2.02 15.63
C LYS A 303 -12.14 3.48 16.01
N TYR A 304 -11.22 3.72 16.94
CA TYR A 304 -10.81 5.08 17.30
C TYR A 304 -10.29 5.86 16.10
N SER A 305 -9.42 5.26 15.30
CA SER A 305 -8.82 5.92 14.13
C SER A 305 -9.85 6.22 13.05
N VAL A 306 -10.75 5.27 12.75
CA VAL A 306 -11.87 5.48 11.82
C VAL A 306 -12.73 6.64 12.28
N ASP A 307 -13.17 6.62 13.54
CA ASP A 307 -14.02 7.67 14.10
C ASP A 307 -13.33 9.04 14.17
N TYR A 308 -12.03 9.05 14.51
CA TYR A 308 -11.27 10.29 14.56
C TYR A 308 -11.13 10.93 13.18
N ILE A 309 -10.75 10.14 12.18
CA ILE A 309 -10.59 10.63 10.80
C ILE A 309 -11.93 11.07 10.21
N THR A 310 -12.98 10.25 10.36
CA THR A 310 -14.28 10.54 9.74
C THR A 310 -15.06 11.61 10.52
N LYS A 311 -15.25 11.41 11.83
CA LYS A 311 -16.15 12.24 12.64
C LYS A 311 -15.48 13.51 13.15
N THR A 312 -14.19 13.43 13.53
CA THR A 312 -13.46 14.57 14.10
C THR A 312 -12.79 15.42 13.00
N LYS A 313 -12.20 14.78 11.99
CA LYS A 313 -11.49 15.49 10.91
C LYS A 313 -12.35 15.75 9.66
N GLY A 314 -13.50 15.14 9.53
CA GLY A 314 -14.43 15.32 8.41
C GLY A 314 -13.87 14.81 7.08
N VAL A 315 -13.13 13.71 7.12
CA VAL A 315 -12.59 13.04 5.93
C VAL A 315 -13.56 11.93 5.52
N HIS A 316 -14.10 12.01 4.31
CA HIS A 316 -15.20 11.18 3.83
C HIS A 316 -14.94 10.51 2.46
N ASN A 317 -13.72 10.62 1.92
CA ASN A 317 -13.33 10.03 0.64
C ASN A 317 -12.63 8.68 0.76
N VAL A 318 -12.72 8.02 1.92
CA VAL A 318 -11.98 6.81 2.26
C VAL A 318 -12.87 5.58 2.21
N LEU A 319 -12.35 4.51 1.60
CA LEU A 319 -12.79 3.13 1.79
C LEU A 319 -11.78 2.44 2.72
N TRP A 320 -12.23 2.04 3.88
CA TRP A 320 -11.41 1.49 4.94
C TRP A 320 -11.09 0.02 4.69
N MET A 321 -9.81 -0.30 4.56
CA MET A 321 -9.34 -1.66 4.30
C MET A 321 -8.53 -2.20 5.46
N VAL A 322 -8.99 -3.28 6.07
CA VAL A 322 -8.20 -4.07 7.04
C VAL A 322 -7.19 -4.88 6.26
N GLY A 323 -5.90 -4.78 6.61
CA GLY A 323 -4.80 -5.47 5.93
C GLY A 323 -4.14 -6.50 6.83
N TYR A 324 -4.37 -7.78 6.57
CA TYR A 324 -3.74 -8.88 7.30
C TYR A 324 -2.37 -9.23 6.71
N GLY A 325 -1.45 -9.72 7.56
CA GLY A 325 -0.35 -10.59 7.16
C GLY A 325 -0.87 -12.02 6.94
N HIS A 326 0.02 -12.98 6.65
CA HIS A 326 -0.40 -14.35 6.34
C HIS A 326 -0.15 -15.35 7.49
N ASP A 327 0.31 -14.88 8.66
CA ASP A 327 0.91 -15.73 9.69
C ASP A 327 0.10 -15.84 10.98
N GLY A 328 -1.03 -15.16 11.13
CA GLY A 328 -1.60 -14.96 12.44
C GLY A 328 -3.07 -15.30 12.65
N ALA A 329 -3.61 -14.86 13.79
CA ALA A 329 -4.99 -15.08 14.21
C ALA A 329 -5.91 -13.97 13.66
N MET A 330 -6.12 -13.94 12.35
CA MET A 330 -6.90 -12.91 11.66
C MET A 330 -8.23 -12.59 12.32
N ALA A 331 -8.96 -13.60 12.80
CA ALA A 331 -10.28 -13.43 13.39
C ALA A 331 -10.26 -12.57 14.65
N ASP A 332 -9.20 -12.66 15.46
CA ASP A 332 -9.08 -11.90 16.71
C ASP A 332 -8.91 -10.40 16.46
N PHE A 333 -8.44 -10.04 15.27
CA PHE A 333 -8.16 -8.65 14.85
C PHE A 333 -9.26 -8.06 13.96
N TRP A 334 -10.34 -8.79 13.70
CA TRP A 334 -11.41 -8.31 12.83
C TRP A 334 -12.30 -7.29 13.52
N PRO A 335 -12.34 -6.00 13.08
CA PRO A 335 -13.13 -4.96 13.74
C PRO A 335 -14.64 -5.04 13.48
N GLY A 336 -15.06 -5.95 12.59
CA GLY A 336 -16.46 -6.05 12.14
C GLY A 336 -16.69 -5.28 10.83
N LYS A 337 -17.70 -5.75 10.08
CA LYS A 337 -18.12 -5.16 8.80
C LYS A 337 -18.64 -3.72 8.93
N GLU A 338 -18.99 -3.29 10.15
CA GLU A 338 -19.43 -1.93 10.46
C GLU A 338 -18.27 -0.94 10.51
N TYR A 339 -17.03 -1.43 10.51
CA TYR A 339 -15.79 -0.65 10.57
C TYR A 339 -14.79 -0.97 9.45
N ALA A 340 -15.18 -1.74 8.44
CA ALA A 340 -14.34 -2.05 7.30
C ALA A 340 -15.17 -2.18 6.02
N ASP A 341 -14.76 -1.50 4.96
CA ASP A 341 -15.32 -1.63 3.61
C ASP A 341 -14.73 -2.81 2.85
N LEU A 342 -13.46 -3.14 3.14
CA LEU A 342 -12.68 -4.20 2.52
C LEU A 342 -11.85 -4.92 3.58
N GLY A 343 -11.59 -6.21 3.36
CA GLY A 343 -10.68 -7.00 4.19
C GLY A 343 -9.71 -7.77 3.32
N GLY A 344 -8.44 -7.38 3.36
CA GLY A 344 -7.38 -7.93 2.50
C GLY A 344 -6.29 -8.63 3.28
N ILE A 345 -5.38 -9.25 2.55
CA ILE A 345 -4.24 -9.97 3.10
C ILE A 345 -3.02 -9.74 2.22
N ASP A 346 -1.83 -9.87 2.76
CA ASP A 346 -0.60 -9.90 2.00
C ASP A 346 -0.17 -11.33 1.65
N GLN A 347 0.79 -11.46 0.71
CA GLN A 347 1.26 -12.75 0.25
C GLN A 347 2.68 -12.63 -0.33
N TYR A 348 3.60 -13.44 0.19
CA TYR A 348 5.00 -13.49 -0.25
C TYR A 348 5.50 -14.92 -0.54
N ASP A 349 4.61 -15.88 -0.79
CA ASP A 349 5.01 -17.18 -1.28
C ASP A 349 5.50 -17.08 -2.73
N LYS A 350 6.55 -17.87 -3.04
CA LYS A 350 7.08 -17.95 -4.41
C LYS A 350 6.10 -18.69 -5.33
N GLY A 351 5.90 -18.15 -6.52
CA GLY A 351 5.01 -18.74 -7.54
C GLY A 351 3.80 -17.86 -7.86
N THR A 352 3.08 -18.26 -8.89
CA THR A 352 1.97 -17.50 -9.47
C THR A 352 0.62 -18.22 -9.31
N GLN A 353 0.55 -19.17 -8.39
CA GLN A 353 -0.68 -19.87 -8.06
C GLN A 353 -1.75 -18.92 -7.50
N PRO A 354 -3.01 -19.30 -7.51
CA PRO A 354 -4.09 -18.42 -7.06
C PRO A 354 -4.18 -18.26 -5.53
N PHE A 355 -3.33 -18.93 -4.73
CA PHE A 355 -3.31 -18.88 -3.27
C PHE A 355 -4.68 -19.19 -2.63
N ALA A 356 -5.33 -20.26 -3.10
CA ALA A 356 -6.71 -20.58 -2.77
C ALA A 356 -6.97 -20.79 -1.27
N ASN A 357 -6.03 -21.39 -0.54
CA ASN A 357 -6.17 -21.59 0.91
C ASN A 357 -6.13 -20.27 1.67
N LEU A 358 -5.25 -19.36 1.27
CA LEU A 358 -5.13 -18.02 1.84
C LEU A 358 -6.42 -17.21 1.61
N TYR A 359 -6.94 -17.26 0.38
CA TYR A 359 -8.22 -16.66 0.05
C TYR A 359 -9.37 -17.22 0.89
N ALA A 360 -9.48 -18.54 1.00
CA ALA A 360 -10.54 -19.20 1.77
C ALA A 360 -10.44 -18.84 3.28
N GLY A 361 -9.24 -18.80 3.83
CA GLY A 361 -9.00 -18.38 5.21
C GLY A 361 -9.44 -16.93 5.47
N THR A 362 -9.05 -16.01 4.58
CA THR A 362 -9.46 -14.60 4.67
C THR A 362 -10.98 -14.45 4.55
N LYS A 363 -11.59 -15.17 3.59
CA LYS A 363 -13.04 -15.16 3.38
C LYS A 363 -13.82 -15.64 4.61
N ALA A 364 -13.28 -16.62 5.33
CA ALA A 364 -13.91 -17.12 6.57
C ALA A 364 -13.97 -16.04 7.66
N VAL A 365 -13.03 -15.09 7.67
CA VAL A 365 -12.98 -13.98 8.64
C VAL A 365 -13.84 -12.81 8.20
N VAL A 366 -13.66 -12.32 6.95
CA VAL A 366 -14.31 -11.09 6.49
C VAL A 366 -15.74 -11.30 6.01
N GLY A 367 -16.12 -12.55 5.78
CA GLY A 367 -17.46 -12.96 5.35
C GLY A 367 -17.59 -13.24 3.86
N PRO A 368 -18.73 -13.81 3.44
CA PRO A 368 -18.88 -14.40 2.11
C PRO A 368 -18.98 -13.38 0.97
N THR A 369 -19.40 -12.15 1.25
CA THR A 369 -19.74 -11.14 0.26
C THR A 369 -18.74 -10.00 0.12
N MET A 370 -17.88 -9.81 1.13
CA MET A 370 -16.88 -8.74 1.11
C MET A 370 -15.81 -9.03 0.06
N PRO A 371 -15.47 -8.08 -0.80
CA PRO A 371 -14.35 -8.22 -1.73
C PRO A 371 -13.02 -8.35 -0.99
N ILE A 372 -12.19 -9.31 -1.43
CA ILE A 372 -10.92 -9.65 -0.78
C ILE A 372 -9.76 -9.24 -1.68
N PRO A 373 -9.03 -8.16 -1.36
CA PRO A 373 -7.81 -7.77 -2.05
C PRO A 373 -6.57 -8.54 -1.55
N LEU A 374 -5.65 -8.84 -2.47
CA LEU A 374 -4.23 -8.97 -2.13
C LEU A 374 -3.66 -7.56 -2.06
N HIS A 375 -3.75 -6.92 -0.88
CA HIS A 375 -3.35 -5.53 -0.72
C HIS A 375 -1.83 -5.33 -0.83
N GLU A 376 -1.10 -6.44 -0.71
CA GLU A 376 0.34 -6.52 -0.87
C GLU A 376 0.73 -7.92 -1.33
N THR A 377 1.61 -8.02 -2.32
CA THR A 377 2.09 -9.31 -2.80
C THR A 377 3.48 -9.23 -3.43
N GLY A 378 4.28 -10.26 -3.26
CA GLY A 378 5.55 -10.40 -3.97
C GLY A 378 5.35 -10.87 -5.41
N THR A 379 4.44 -11.81 -5.66
CA THR A 379 4.19 -12.40 -6.98
C THR A 379 2.78 -12.07 -7.48
N ILE A 380 2.65 -11.89 -8.79
CA ILE A 380 1.34 -11.72 -9.45
C ILE A 380 0.68 -13.09 -9.56
N PRO A 381 -0.49 -13.33 -8.92
CA PRO A 381 -1.26 -14.53 -9.18
C PRO A 381 -1.78 -14.49 -10.62
N GLN A 382 -1.67 -15.61 -11.35
CA GLN A 382 -2.15 -15.65 -12.73
C GLN A 382 -3.69 -15.64 -12.77
N PRO A 383 -4.32 -14.65 -13.43
CA PRO A 383 -5.77 -14.52 -13.42
C PRO A 383 -6.50 -15.74 -13.99
N SER A 384 -5.94 -16.40 -15.01
CA SER A 384 -6.50 -17.63 -15.58
C SER A 384 -6.62 -18.79 -14.57
N ALA A 385 -5.79 -18.78 -13.50
CA ALA A 385 -5.86 -19.76 -12.41
C ALA A 385 -6.80 -19.32 -11.27
N MET A 386 -7.11 -18.03 -11.18
CA MET A 386 -7.99 -17.46 -10.14
C MET A 386 -9.46 -17.71 -10.42
N PHE A 387 -9.84 -17.68 -11.70
CA PHE A 387 -11.24 -17.75 -12.13
C PHE A 387 -11.57 -19.11 -12.81
N PRO A 388 -12.83 -19.59 -12.72
CA PRO A 388 -13.96 -18.87 -12.14
C PRO A 388 -14.10 -18.99 -10.61
N THR A 389 -13.39 -19.91 -9.92
CA THR A 389 -13.77 -20.24 -8.53
C THR A 389 -12.65 -20.45 -7.53
N ALA A 390 -11.37 -20.54 -7.92
CA ALA A 390 -10.32 -20.96 -6.99
C ALA A 390 -10.01 -19.88 -5.93
N ALA A 391 -9.72 -18.65 -6.36
CA ALA A 391 -9.44 -17.52 -5.48
C ALA A 391 -9.65 -16.21 -6.26
N PRO A 392 -10.88 -15.75 -6.41
CA PRO A 392 -11.20 -14.57 -7.20
C PRO A 392 -10.82 -13.29 -6.41
N TRP A 393 -9.52 -13.04 -6.26
CA TRP A 393 -9.01 -11.84 -5.63
C TRP A 393 -9.57 -10.58 -6.32
N LEU A 394 -9.97 -9.58 -5.53
CA LEU A 394 -10.44 -8.30 -6.06
C LEU A 394 -9.33 -7.57 -6.83
N MET A 395 -8.13 -7.63 -6.31
CA MET A 395 -6.94 -7.02 -6.87
C MET A 395 -5.68 -7.74 -6.39
N TRP A 396 -4.58 -7.51 -7.08
CA TRP A 396 -3.24 -7.64 -6.54
C TRP A 396 -2.56 -6.28 -6.50
N ASN A 397 -1.69 -6.05 -5.52
CA ASN A 397 -0.80 -4.90 -5.47
C ASN A 397 0.63 -5.37 -5.21
N VAL A 398 1.44 -5.44 -6.26
CA VAL A 398 2.83 -5.89 -6.15
C VAL A 398 3.61 -4.89 -5.31
N TRP A 399 4.39 -5.37 -4.34
CA TRP A 399 5.22 -4.51 -3.51
C TRP A 399 6.29 -3.79 -4.35
N ALA A 400 6.71 -2.61 -3.87
CA ALA A 400 7.72 -1.77 -4.51
C ALA A 400 8.96 -2.59 -4.91
N THR A 401 9.42 -2.44 -6.13
CA THR A 401 10.55 -3.13 -6.78
C THR A 401 10.35 -4.62 -7.10
N TYR A 402 9.41 -5.33 -6.48
CA TYR A 402 9.21 -6.76 -6.70
C TYR A 402 8.72 -7.11 -8.10
N GLN A 403 8.26 -6.15 -8.88
CA GLN A 403 7.90 -6.36 -10.29
C GLN A 403 9.08 -6.85 -11.14
N ASN A 404 10.33 -6.64 -10.70
CA ASN A 404 11.53 -7.06 -11.43
C ASN A 404 12.70 -7.53 -10.54
N THR A 405 12.47 -7.64 -9.22
CA THR A 405 13.52 -8.03 -8.28
C THR A 405 13.80 -9.53 -8.37
N ALA A 406 15.10 -9.86 -8.37
CA ALA A 406 15.59 -11.21 -8.15
C ALA A 406 16.27 -11.26 -6.78
N ALA A 407 15.83 -12.18 -5.94
CA ALA A 407 16.41 -12.41 -4.62
C ALA A 407 16.47 -13.91 -4.32
N GLU A 408 17.51 -14.37 -3.62
CA GLU A 408 17.68 -15.78 -3.24
C GLU A 408 17.57 -16.77 -4.43
N GLY A 409 18.05 -16.35 -5.62
CA GLY A 409 17.96 -17.17 -6.83
C GLY A 409 16.55 -17.25 -7.43
N TYR A 410 15.61 -16.43 -6.98
CA TYR A 410 14.24 -16.38 -7.47
C TYR A 410 13.91 -14.98 -8.01
N THR A 411 13.36 -14.92 -9.23
CA THR A 411 12.79 -13.70 -9.80
C THR A 411 11.30 -13.66 -9.50
N TRP A 412 10.84 -12.69 -8.72
CA TRP A 412 9.47 -12.59 -8.24
C TRP A 412 8.46 -12.49 -9.38
N ASN A 413 8.73 -11.62 -10.35
CA ASN A 413 7.88 -11.48 -11.52
C ASN A 413 8.75 -11.36 -12.78
N THR A 414 8.70 -12.34 -13.67
CA THR A 414 9.39 -12.26 -14.95
C THR A 414 8.56 -11.41 -15.93
N PRO A 415 9.19 -10.85 -16.99
CA PRO A 415 8.43 -10.18 -18.05
C PRO A 415 7.34 -11.06 -18.65
N GLU A 416 7.56 -12.37 -18.77
CA GLU A 416 6.59 -13.34 -19.29
C GLU A 416 5.39 -13.49 -18.35
N THR A 417 5.63 -13.59 -17.04
CA THR A 417 4.58 -13.63 -16.00
C THR A 417 3.71 -12.38 -16.08
N ILE A 418 4.34 -11.20 -16.18
CA ILE A 418 3.64 -9.91 -16.28
C ILE A 418 2.83 -9.85 -17.59
N LYS A 419 3.44 -10.21 -18.73
CA LYS A 419 2.76 -10.22 -20.02
C LYS A 419 1.53 -11.14 -20.00
N SER A 420 1.66 -12.34 -19.44
CA SER A 420 0.56 -13.30 -19.28
C SER A 420 -0.58 -12.71 -18.45
N ALA A 421 -0.25 -12.15 -17.25
CA ALA A 421 -1.25 -11.61 -16.35
C ALA A 421 -1.98 -10.38 -16.94
N TYR A 422 -1.26 -9.49 -17.62
CA TYR A 422 -1.83 -8.27 -18.21
C TYR A 422 -2.54 -8.51 -19.56
N ALA A 423 -2.30 -9.64 -20.21
CA ALA A 423 -3.03 -10.07 -21.43
C ALA A 423 -4.32 -10.81 -21.09
N ASP A 424 -4.46 -11.33 -19.87
CA ASP A 424 -5.64 -12.09 -19.46
C ASP A 424 -6.91 -11.22 -19.47
N SER A 425 -7.99 -11.77 -19.98
CA SER A 425 -9.27 -11.06 -20.12
C SER A 425 -9.91 -10.69 -18.79
N HIS A 426 -9.54 -11.33 -17.68
CA HIS A 426 -10.02 -10.98 -16.34
C HIS A 426 -9.29 -9.80 -15.73
N THR A 427 -8.11 -9.42 -16.26
CA THR A 427 -7.31 -8.34 -15.74
C THR A 427 -7.81 -6.97 -16.17
N ILE A 428 -8.04 -6.11 -15.18
CA ILE A 428 -8.32 -4.70 -15.39
C ILE A 428 -7.04 -3.90 -15.22
N THR A 429 -6.74 -3.08 -16.24
CA THR A 429 -5.64 -2.10 -16.23
C THR A 429 -6.22 -0.69 -16.22
N ARG A 430 -5.41 0.34 -16.03
CA ARG A 430 -5.89 1.73 -16.02
C ARG A 430 -6.64 2.08 -17.32
N GLU A 431 -6.18 1.56 -18.45
CA GLU A 431 -6.77 1.79 -19.77
C GLU A 431 -8.16 1.17 -19.93
N THR A 432 -8.50 0.18 -19.11
CA THR A 432 -9.79 -0.55 -19.18
C THR A 432 -10.73 -0.21 -18.03
N LEU A 433 -10.31 0.66 -17.09
CA LEU A 433 -11.19 1.16 -16.06
C LEU A 433 -12.31 2.03 -16.65
N PRO A 434 -13.55 1.91 -16.15
CA PRO A 434 -14.61 2.83 -16.52
C PRO A 434 -14.34 4.23 -15.94
N ASN A 435 -15.02 5.23 -16.47
CA ASN A 435 -14.97 6.55 -15.86
C ASN A 435 -15.69 6.54 -14.50
N LEU A 436 -14.93 6.62 -13.41
CA LEU A 436 -15.42 6.65 -12.04
C LEU A 436 -15.45 8.08 -11.44
N LYS A 437 -15.08 9.09 -12.22
CA LYS A 437 -15.16 10.52 -11.81
C LYS A 437 -16.57 11.04 -11.83
#